data_3cd15c4f3a3827c66d22efb56c8fd0e2
#
_entry.id   3cd15c4f3a3827c66d22efb56c8fd0e2
#
_cell.length_a   1.000
_cell.length_b   1.000
_cell.length_c   1.000
_cell.angle_alpha   90.00
_cell.angle_beta   90.00
_cell.angle_gamma   90.00
#
_symmetry.space_group_name_H-M   'P 1'
#
loop_
_entity.id
_entity.type
_entity.pdbx_description
1 polymer ?
#
loop_
_entity_poly.entity_id
_entity_poly.type
_entity_poly.pdbx_seq_one_letter_code
_entity_poly.pdbx_strand_id
1 'polypeptide(L)'
;MERNKQEEEQKEKYKLHYFRKNNLPVLTETELQEESDLIYQALMKGQSAGLVTEQTPAGKTRKLWYPAAAAAAVALIVSGLYFFNSPQTDVLKPGVADKDNKIIDVAPGIQTATLTLADGKKIILSAAANGKIAEQNGVSVSKTADGKLVYALSQSNKDMRTLSNVFNTLSTVKGQQYQVVLPDGTKVWLNAASSITYPANFANLKDRKVQLSGEAYFEVAKDKQHPFIVKTDQQQVEVLGTHFNVNSYGDEKATKTTLLEGSVKVSNGAGQKVLLPGQQSQVASNKLLVGNADLAATVAWKNGDFVFDEEDFSSVLRQLERWYNVKITDHGDRGVLHLGGAISRSKNLSTVLHALEVAAEVKFKVNGRSIVVE
;
A
#
# COMPACT_ATOMS: atom_id res chain seq x y z
N MET A 1 -12.62 18.93 17.99
CA MET A 1 -11.88 20.15 17.58
C MET A 1 -10.36 19.98 17.70
N GLU A 2 -9.83 19.45 18.79
CA GLU A 2 -8.37 19.24 18.97
C GLU A 2 -7.76 18.21 18.00
N ARG A 3 -8.48 17.14 17.65
CA ARG A 3 -7.99 16.09 16.75
C ARG A 3 -7.72 16.61 15.32
N ASN A 4 -8.59 17.51 14.80
CA ASN A 4 -8.38 18.13 13.49
C ASN A 4 -7.17 19.10 13.48
N LYS A 5 -6.89 19.75 14.62
CA LYS A 5 -5.77 20.68 14.74
C LYS A 5 -4.42 19.95 14.74
N GLN A 6 -4.35 18.79 15.37
CA GLN A 6 -3.15 17.92 15.37
C GLN A 6 -2.88 17.31 13.99
N GLU A 7 -3.92 16.92 13.25
CA GLU A 7 -3.78 16.43 11.88
C GLU A 7 -3.33 17.54 10.92
N GLU A 8 -3.81 18.77 11.09
CA GLU A 8 -3.36 19.91 10.31
C GLU A 8 -1.92 20.32 10.65
N GLU A 9 -1.54 20.36 11.92
CA GLU A 9 -0.16 20.64 12.33
C GLU A 9 0.83 19.57 11.82
N GLN A 10 0.43 18.31 11.75
CA GLN A 10 1.25 17.24 11.16
C GLN A 10 1.39 17.41 9.64
N LYS A 11 0.31 17.74 8.94
CA LYS A 11 0.34 18.03 7.49
C LYS A 11 1.22 19.21 7.14
N GLU A 12 1.14 20.28 7.93
CA GLU A 12 1.98 21.48 7.80
C GLU A 12 3.47 21.16 8.04
N LYS A 13 3.80 20.41 9.08
CA LYS A 13 5.17 19.94 9.32
C LYS A 13 5.73 19.11 8.16
N TYR A 14 4.92 18.23 7.57
CA TYR A 14 5.31 17.43 6.42
C TYR A 14 5.59 18.29 5.18
N LYS A 15 4.72 19.26 4.88
CA LYS A 15 4.90 20.20 3.77
C LYS A 15 6.19 21.01 3.94
N LEU A 16 6.41 21.62 5.10
CA LEU A 16 7.59 22.47 5.34
C LEU A 16 8.90 21.68 5.26
N HIS A 17 8.91 20.43 5.70
CA HIS A 17 10.10 19.56 5.67
C HIS A 17 10.43 19.14 4.25
N TYR A 18 9.44 18.79 3.44
CA TYR A 18 9.58 18.43 2.04
C TYR A 18 10.19 19.57 1.20
N PHE A 19 9.69 20.80 1.38
CA PHE A 19 10.18 21.96 0.61
C PHE A 19 11.57 22.42 1.05
N ARG A 20 11.88 22.39 2.35
CA ARG A 20 13.20 22.79 2.86
C ARG A 20 14.34 21.84 2.43
N LYS A 21 14.08 20.55 2.30
CA LYS A 21 15.10 19.53 1.97
C LYS A 21 15.45 19.48 0.49
N ASN A 22 14.54 19.88 -0.40
CA ASN A 22 14.70 19.70 -1.84
C ASN A 22 15.17 20.95 -2.60
N ASN A 23 15.60 22.02 -1.92
CA ASN A 23 16.01 23.28 -2.59
C ASN A 23 15.02 23.77 -3.67
N LEU A 24 13.76 23.38 -3.56
CA LEU A 24 12.70 23.88 -4.44
C LEU A 24 12.48 25.37 -4.13
N PRO A 25 12.15 26.20 -5.13
CA PRO A 25 11.86 27.61 -4.88
C PRO A 25 10.78 27.69 -3.80
N VAL A 26 11.06 28.47 -2.76
CA VAL A 26 10.13 28.70 -1.66
C VAL A 26 8.94 29.42 -2.27
N LEU A 27 7.84 28.66 -2.49
CA LEU A 27 6.57 29.26 -2.87
C LEU A 27 6.13 30.17 -1.71
N THR A 28 5.59 31.32 -2.03
CA THR A 28 5.02 32.21 -1.03
C THR A 28 3.84 31.55 -0.33
N GLU A 29 3.54 31.94 0.91
CA GLU A 29 2.39 31.37 1.66
C GLU A 29 1.09 31.41 0.85
N THR A 30 0.91 32.40 -0.01
CA THR A 30 -0.26 32.56 -0.88
C THR A 30 -0.30 31.48 -1.99
N GLU A 31 0.82 31.17 -2.62
CA GLU A 31 0.92 30.13 -3.66
C GLU A 31 0.76 28.72 -3.08
N LEU A 32 1.26 28.49 -1.86
CA LEU A 32 1.05 27.24 -1.11
C LEU A 32 -0.41 27.06 -0.70
N GLN A 33 -1.11 28.16 -0.37
CA GLN A 33 -2.52 28.15 -0.02
C GLN A 33 -3.39 27.82 -1.24
N GLU A 34 -3.11 28.44 -2.40
CA GLU A 34 -3.85 28.19 -3.65
C GLU A 34 -3.68 26.75 -4.16
N GLU A 35 -2.46 26.18 -4.15
CA GLU A 35 -2.25 24.78 -4.50
C GLU A 35 -2.89 23.81 -3.49
N SER A 36 -2.84 24.14 -2.21
CA SER A 36 -3.49 23.36 -1.14
C SER A 36 -4.99 23.31 -1.31
N ASP A 37 -5.61 24.45 -1.63
CA ASP A 37 -7.05 24.56 -1.83
C ASP A 37 -7.50 23.86 -3.11
N LEU A 38 -6.71 23.88 -4.17
CA LEU A 38 -6.97 23.14 -5.40
C LEU A 38 -6.92 21.62 -5.18
N ILE A 39 -5.93 21.14 -4.42
CA ILE A 39 -5.81 19.71 -4.07
C ILE A 39 -6.95 19.28 -3.14
N TYR A 40 -7.30 20.11 -2.15
CA TYR A 40 -8.41 19.86 -1.24
C TYR A 40 -9.76 19.84 -1.96
N GLN A 41 -10.01 20.78 -2.88
CA GLN A 41 -11.22 20.80 -3.70
C GLN A 41 -11.31 19.62 -4.68
N ALA A 42 -10.19 19.16 -5.22
CA ALA A 42 -10.15 17.97 -6.07
C ALA A 42 -10.47 16.69 -5.29
N LEU A 43 -9.99 16.58 -4.05
CA LEU A 43 -10.28 15.46 -3.15
C LEU A 43 -11.75 15.47 -2.68
N MET A 44 -12.32 16.65 -2.39
CA MET A 44 -13.72 16.78 -1.97
C MET A 44 -14.72 16.59 -3.11
N LYS A 45 -14.39 16.96 -4.35
CA LYS A 45 -15.22 16.67 -5.55
C LYS A 45 -15.29 15.18 -5.88
N GLY A 46 -14.29 14.39 -5.50
CA GLY A 46 -14.31 12.92 -5.65
C GLY A 46 -15.24 12.19 -4.68
N GLN A 47 -15.68 12.83 -3.61
CA GLN A 47 -16.57 12.24 -2.60
C GLN A 47 -18.05 12.64 -2.70
N SER A 48 -18.43 13.55 -3.61
CA SER A 48 -19.79 14.13 -3.68
C SER A 48 -20.56 13.80 -4.94
N ALA A 49 -20.38 12.61 -5.54
CA ALA A 49 -21.25 12.12 -6.61
C ALA A 49 -22.34 11.20 -6.04
N GLY A 50 -23.27 11.78 -5.27
CA GLY A 50 -24.44 11.10 -4.73
C GLY A 50 -25.53 12.07 -4.31
N LEU A 51 -26.54 12.24 -5.20
CA LEU A 51 -27.92 12.67 -4.94
C LEU A 51 -28.19 14.04 -4.29
N VAL A 52 -28.51 15.03 -5.12
CA VAL A 52 -29.61 15.97 -4.80
C VAL A 52 -30.37 16.32 -6.08
N THR A 53 -31.62 15.90 -6.14
CA THR A 53 -32.64 16.43 -7.01
C THR A 53 -33.11 17.78 -6.47
N GLU A 54 -32.96 18.85 -7.22
CA GLU A 54 -33.67 20.10 -6.92
C GLU A 54 -34.57 20.54 -8.05
N GLN A 55 -35.77 20.84 -7.63
CA GLN A 55 -36.90 21.30 -8.43
C GLN A 55 -36.71 22.73 -8.90
N THR A 56 -37.08 23.00 -10.16
CA THR A 56 -37.15 24.31 -10.75
C THR A 56 -38.43 25.04 -10.32
N PRO A 57 -38.37 26.37 -10.11
CA PRO A 57 -39.57 27.23 -10.27
C PRO A 57 -39.56 27.92 -11.63
N ALA A 58 -40.73 27.95 -12.23
CA ALA A 58 -41.05 28.58 -13.49
C ALA A 58 -41.10 30.11 -13.40
N GLY A 59 -40.72 30.78 -14.48
CA GLY A 59 -41.27 32.10 -14.79
C GLY A 59 -40.36 33.13 -15.42
N LYS A 60 -40.50 33.33 -16.66
CA LYS A 60 -40.79 34.55 -17.45
C LYS A 60 -39.94 34.78 -18.70
N THR A 61 -40.64 34.84 -19.80
CA THR A 61 -40.30 35.15 -21.19
C THR A 61 -39.54 36.47 -21.38
N ARG A 62 -38.44 36.44 -22.21
CA ARG A 62 -38.03 37.57 -23.04
C ARG A 62 -37.30 37.12 -24.32
N LYS A 63 -37.93 37.41 -25.42
CA LYS A 63 -37.58 37.66 -26.82
C LYS A 63 -36.14 37.37 -27.32
N LEU A 64 -36.07 36.45 -28.26
CA LEU A 64 -35.56 36.49 -29.64
C LEU A 64 -34.31 37.36 -29.92
N TRP A 65 -33.13 36.75 -29.65
CA TRP A 65 -31.90 37.10 -30.40
C TRP A 65 -30.88 35.92 -30.40
N TYR A 66 -31.37 34.73 -30.16
CA TYR A 66 -30.51 33.55 -29.99
C TYR A 66 -30.25 32.63 -31.21
N PRO A 67 -30.89 32.78 -32.42
CA PRO A 67 -30.57 31.87 -33.52
C PRO A 67 -29.22 32.18 -34.21
N ALA A 68 -28.71 33.42 -34.16
CA ALA A 68 -27.45 33.78 -34.79
C ALA A 68 -26.22 33.41 -33.97
N ALA A 69 -26.34 33.48 -32.62
CA ALA A 69 -25.25 33.09 -31.72
C ALA A 69 -25.08 31.56 -31.61
N ALA A 70 -26.20 30.80 -31.72
CA ALA A 70 -26.15 29.34 -31.70
C ALA A 70 -25.49 28.76 -32.95
N ALA A 71 -25.72 29.38 -34.15
CA ALA A 71 -25.03 28.93 -35.38
C ALA A 71 -23.52 29.15 -35.35
N ALA A 72 -23.06 30.26 -34.76
CA ALA A 72 -21.63 30.54 -34.60
C ALA A 72 -20.95 29.57 -33.61
N ALA A 73 -21.63 29.25 -32.49
CA ALA A 73 -21.11 28.29 -31.51
C ALA A 73 -21.01 26.86 -32.06
N VAL A 74 -22.00 26.42 -32.85
CA VAL A 74 -21.95 25.12 -33.53
C VAL A 74 -20.85 25.07 -34.57
N ALA A 75 -20.63 26.15 -35.35
CA ALA A 75 -19.55 26.23 -36.31
C ALA A 75 -18.16 26.17 -35.65
N LEU A 76 -17.99 26.81 -34.49
CA LEU A 76 -16.72 26.75 -33.74
C LEU A 76 -16.49 25.36 -33.11
N ILE A 77 -17.55 24.70 -32.62
CA ILE A 77 -17.45 23.33 -32.08
C ILE A 77 -17.12 22.34 -33.20
N VAL A 78 -17.78 22.43 -34.35
CA VAL A 78 -17.51 21.55 -35.50
C VAL A 78 -16.11 21.81 -36.07
N SER A 79 -15.66 23.07 -36.15
CA SER A 79 -14.29 23.42 -36.58
C SER A 79 -13.27 22.92 -35.56
N GLY A 80 -13.54 23.05 -34.25
CA GLY A 80 -12.70 22.52 -33.18
C GLY A 80 -12.57 20.99 -33.26
N LEU A 81 -13.70 20.29 -33.43
CA LEU A 81 -13.69 18.83 -33.56
C LEU A 81 -13.00 18.37 -34.84
N TYR A 82 -13.15 19.12 -35.94
CA TYR A 82 -12.44 18.81 -37.21
C TYR A 82 -10.94 19.03 -37.08
N PHE A 83 -10.47 20.10 -36.43
CA PHE A 83 -9.04 20.37 -36.22
C PHE A 83 -8.42 19.44 -35.18
N PHE A 84 -9.14 19.06 -34.14
CA PHE A 84 -8.61 18.12 -33.14
C PHE A 84 -8.71 16.65 -33.55
N ASN A 85 -9.56 16.30 -34.52
CA ASN A 85 -9.75 14.92 -34.95
C ASN A 85 -9.17 14.64 -36.37
N SER A 86 -8.47 15.60 -36.98
CA SER A 86 -7.75 15.35 -38.20
C SER A 86 -6.52 14.49 -37.89
N PRO A 87 -6.39 13.28 -38.48
CA PRO A 87 -5.15 12.53 -38.37
C PRO A 87 -4.04 13.35 -39.03
N GLN A 88 -3.08 13.80 -38.26
CA GLN A 88 -1.84 14.35 -38.83
C GLN A 88 -1.16 13.25 -39.62
N THR A 89 -1.25 13.33 -40.93
CA THR A 89 -0.39 12.55 -41.80
C THR A 89 1.02 13.15 -41.73
N ASP A 90 1.81 12.64 -40.80
CA ASP A 90 3.24 12.87 -40.78
C ASP A 90 3.83 12.31 -42.07
N VAL A 91 4.27 13.21 -42.95
CA VAL A 91 5.10 12.87 -44.13
C VAL A 91 6.43 12.36 -43.59
N LEU A 92 6.54 11.04 -43.48
CA LEU A 92 7.76 10.33 -43.11
C LEU A 92 8.90 10.70 -44.05
N LYS A 93 9.85 11.52 -43.62
CA LYS A 93 11.19 11.56 -44.20
C LYS A 93 11.84 10.20 -43.93
N PRO A 94 12.50 9.56 -44.93
CA PRO A 94 13.23 8.33 -44.66
C PRO A 94 14.50 8.69 -43.88
N GLY A 95 14.41 8.62 -42.58
CA GLY A 95 15.51 8.73 -41.63
C GLY A 95 15.75 7.34 -41.04
N VAL A 96 16.96 6.92 -41.16
CA VAL A 96 17.68 5.79 -40.56
C VAL A 96 16.88 5.10 -39.45
N ALA A 97 16.56 3.81 -39.66
CA ALA A 97 15.94 2.94 -38.67
C ALA A 97 16.86 2.83 -37.46
N ASP A 98 16.65 3.71 -36.48
CA ASP A 98 17.01 3.43 -35.10
C ASP A 98 16.12 2.26 -34.66
N LYS A 99 16.73 1.14 -34.35
CA LYS A 99 16.01 0.01 -33.73
C LYS A 99 15.50 0.50 -32.39
N ASP A 100 14.25 1.00 -32.37
CA ASP A 100 13.54 1.36 -31.16
C ASP A 100 13.56 0.16 -30.21
N ASN A 101 14.52 0.19 -29.33
CA ASN A 101 14.52 -0.62 -28.12
C ASN A 101 13.41 -0.03 -27.24
N LYS A 102 12.15 -0.40 -27.55
CA LYS A 102 10.98 -0.01 -26.75
C LYS A 102 11.19 -0.60 -25.36
N ILE A 103 11.83 0.17 -24.48
CA ILE A 103 11.99 -0.19 -23.08
C ILE A 103 10.58 -0.34 -22.54
N ILE A 104 10.13 -1.59 -22.38
CA ILE A 104 8.85 -1.87 -21.73
C ILE A 104 9.04 -1.50 -20.28
N ASP A 105 8.37 -0.43 -19.86
CA ASP A 105 8.39 0.04 -18.47
C ASP A 105 7.79 -1.00 -17.54
N VAL A 106 8.30 -1.10 -16.31
CA VAL A 106 7.82 -2.05 -15.33
C VAL A 106 6.62 -1.46 -14.61
N ALA A 107 5.48 -2.12 -14.77
CA ALA A 107 4.24 -1.76 -14.10
C ALA A 107 4.33 -1.99 -12.58
N PRO A 108 3.53 -1.26 -11.78
CA PRO A 108 3.44 -1.45 -10.33
C PRO A 108 2.92 -2.83 -9.97
N GLY A 109 3.11 -3.21 -8.70
CA GLY A 109 2.56 -4.43 -8.13
C GLY A 109 1.03 -4.46 -8.13
N ILE A 110 0.46 -5.65 -7.93
CA ILE A 110 -0.98 -5.92 -8.03
C ILE A 110 -1.55 -6.54 -6.76
N GLN A 111 -2.88 -6.46 -6.60
CA GLN A 111 -3.63 -7.06 -5.49
C GLN A 111 -3.90 -8.55 -5.78
N THR A 112 -3.00 -9.43 -5.36
CA THR A 112 -3.18 -10.88 -5.46
C THR A 112 -2.29 -11.62 -4.48
N ALA A 113 -2.62 -12.88 -4.22
CA ALA A 113 -1.85 -13.78 -3.35
C ALA A 113 -2.11 -15.24 -3.75
N THR A 114 -1.32 -16.14 -3.20
CA THR A 114 -1.54 -17.59 -3.26
C THR A 114 -1.94 -18.11 -1.89
N LEU A 115 -3.10 -18.76 -1.80
CA LEU A 115 -3.53 -19.50 -0.62
C LEU A 115 -3.07 -20.95 -0.77
N THR A 116 -2.25 -21.41 0.17
CA THR A 116 -1.87 -22.81 0.31
C THR A 116 -2.68 -23.41 1.45
N LEU A 117 -3.48 -24.41 1.15
CA LEU A 117 -4.30 -25.13 2.11
C LEU A 117 -3.47 -26.19 2.87
N ALA A 118 -4.01 -26.71 3.97
CA ALA A 118 -3.34 -27.70 4.82
C ALA A 118 -2.97 -29.01 4.07
N ASP A 119 -3.71 -29.36 3.03
CA ASP A 119 -3.43 -30.50 2.15
C ASP A 119 -2.35 -30.19 1.09
N GLY A 120 -1.79 -29.00 1.08
CA GLY A 120 -0.78 -28.53 0.13
C GLY A 120 -1.37 -27.96 -1.18
N LYS A 121 -2.68 -28.01 -1.39
CA LYS A 121 -3.33 -27.42 -2.56
C LYS A 121 -3.12 -25.92 -2.60
N LYS A 122 -2.67 -25.40 -3.75
CA LYS A 122 -2.42 -23.97 -3.99
C LYS A 122 -3.55 -23.37 -4.82
N ILE A 123 -4.06 -22.23 -4.39
CA ILE A 123 -5.13 -21.48 -5.05
C ILE A 123 -4.60 -20.05 -5.30
N ILE A 124 -4.47 -19.68 -6.57
CA ILE A 124 -4.09 -18.33 -6.97
C ILE A 124 -5.36 -17.47 -6.92
N LEU A 125 -5.37 -16.47 -6.05
CA LEU A 125 -6.59 -15.70 -5.73
C LEU A 125 -7.04 -14.77 -6.84
N SER A 126 -6.13 -14.28 -7.71
CA SER A 126 -6.53 -13.52 -8.90
C SER A 126 -7.30 -14.36 -9.93
N ALA A 127 -6.98 -15.66 -10.03
CA ALA A 127 -7.63 -16.58 -10.97
C ALA A 127 -8.87 -17.28 -10.38
N ALA A 128 -9.04 -17.27 -9.05
CA ALA A 128 -10.17 -17.90 -8.39
C ALA A 128 -11.45 -17.09 -8.60
N ALA A 129 -12.55 -17.78 -8.92
CA ALA A 129 -13.88 -17.18 -8.98
C ALA A 129 -14.33 -16.68 -7.59
N ASN A 130 -15.23 -15.70 -7.56
CA ASN A 130 -15.88 -15.29 -6.32
C ASN A 130 -16.80 -16.39 -5.78
N GLY A 131 -16.99 -16.43 -4.47
CA GLY A 131 -17.75 -17.47 -3.77
C GLY A 131 -16.85 -18.51 -3.11
N LYS A 132 -17.36 -19.68 -2.84
CA LYS A 132 -16.64 -20.76 -2.15
C LYS A 132 -15.50 -21.30 -3.04
N ILE A 133 -14.27 -21.20 -2.57
CA ILE A 133 -13.06 -21.64 -3.28
C ILE A 133 -12.43 -22.89 -2.68
N ALA A 134 -12.71 -23.18 -1.40
CA ALA A 134 -12.25 -24.38 -0.72
C ALA A 134 -13.17 -24.76 0.45
N GLU A 135 -13.06 -26.01 0.89
CA GLU A 135 -13.63 -26.49 2.15
C GLU A 135 -12.62 -27.44 2.79
N GLN A 136 -12.33 -27.22 4.08
CA GLN A 136 -11.42 -28.03 4.85
C GLN A 136 -11.99 -28.31 6.23
N ASN A 137 -12.23 -29.59 6.55
CA ASN A 137 -12.64 -30.04 7.88
C ASN A 137 -13.81 -29.22 8.47
N GLY A 138 -14.81 -28.86 7.65
CA GLY A 138 -15.96 -28.07 8.10
C GLY A 138 -15.73 -26.55 8.15
N VAL A 139 -14.60 -26.05 7.62
CA VAL A 139 -14.38 -24.62 7.37
C VAL A 139 -14.50 -24.35 5.87
N SER A 140 -15.44 -23.50 5.51
CA SER A 140 -15.59 -22.99 4.14
C SER A 140 -14.71 -21.75 3.96
N VAL A 141 -13.89 -21.76 2.91
CA VAL A 141 -13.09 -20.61 2.49
C VAL A 141 -13.76 -19.99 1.26
N SER A 142 -14.12 -18.75 1.33
CA SER A 142 -14.78 -18.03 0.25
C SER A 142 -14.02 -16.75 -0.12
N LYS A 143 -14.06 -16.41 -1.42
CA LYS A 143 -13.57 -15.14 -1.93
C LYS A 143 -14.75 -14.21 -2.17
N THR A 144 -14.74 -13.02 -1.58
CA THR A 144 -15.77 -12.00 -1.76
C THR A 144 -15.63 -11.28 -3.11
N ALA A 145 -16.66 -10.53 -3.53
CA ALA A 145 -16.63 -9.76 -4.77
C ALA A 145 -15.54 -8.67 -4.79
N ASP A 146 -15.22 -8.11 -3.63
CA ASP A 146 -14.09 -7.18 -3.43
C ASP A 146 -12.73 -7.89 -3.26
N GLY A 147 -12.69 -9.21 -3.53
CA GLY A 147 -11.47 -10.00 -3.60
C GLY A 147 -10.90 -10.47 -2.27
N LYS A 148 -11.57 -10.23 -1.14
CA LYS A 148 -11.10 -10.66 0.18
C LYS A 148 -11.41 -12.13 0.45
N LEU A 149 -10.54 -12.80 1.24
CA LEU A 149 -10.83 -14.13 1.77
C LEU A 149 -11.65 -14.02 3.05
N VAL A 150 -12.67 -14.88 3.17
CA VAL A 150 -13.52 -15.01 4.36
C VAL A 150 -13.62 -16.48 4.73
N TYR A 151 -13.50 -16.76 6.02
CA TYR A 151 -13.63 -18.08 6.61
C TYR A 151 -14.98 -18.21 7.32
N ALA A 152 -15.73 -19.27 7.04
CA ALA A 152 -16.98 -19.58 7.70
C ALA A 152 -17.01 -21.04 8.16
N LEU A 153 -17.47 -21.28 9.39
CA LEU A 153 -17.71 -22.65 9.89
C LEU A 153 -18.90 -23.24 9.15
N SER A 154 -18.74 -24.42 8.57
CA SER A 154 -19.84 -25.21 8.02
C SER A 154 -20.61 -25.85 9.17
N GLN A 155 -21.92 -25.69 9.20
CA GLN A 155 -22.80 -26.17 10.29
C GLN A 155 -22.83 -27.71 10.45
N SER A 156 -22.20 -28.47 9.58
CA SER A 156 -22.32 -29.92 9.53
C SER A 156 -21.33 -30.72 10.38
N ASN A 157 -20.31 -30.10 10.98
CA ASN A 157 -19.28 -30.82 11.74
C ASN A 157 -19.30 -30.50 13.22
N LYS A 158 -19.76 -31.47 14.04
CA LYS A 158 -19.79 -31.39 15.52
C LYS A 158 -18.44 -31.67 16.20
N ASP A 159 -17.44 -32.17 15.46
CA ASP A 159 -16.11 -32.47 16.02
C ASP A 159 -15.12 -31.32 15.83
N MET A 160 -15.29 -30.28 16.63
CA MET A 160 -14.42 -29.09 16.63
C MET A 160 -12.98 -29.39 17.12
N ARG A 161 -12.72 -30.56 17.69
CA ARG A 161 -11.38 -30.93 18.23
C ARG A 161 -10.34 -31.25 17.17
N THR A 162 -10.76 -31.62 15.95
CA THR A 162 -9.85 -31.98 14.85
C THR A 162 -9.36 -30.77 14.04
N LEU A 163 -9.94 -29.58 14.27
CA LEU A 163 -9.66 -28.38 13.46
C LEU A 163 -8.42 -27.58 13.94
N SER A 164 -7.93 -27.83 15.16
CA SER A 164 -6.81 -27.05 15.74
C SER A 164 -5.46 -27.29 15.07
N ASN A 165 -5.30 -28.34 14.26
CA ASN A 165 -4.05 -28.70 13.59
C ASN A 165 -4.06 -28.45 12.07
N VAL A 166 -5.07 -27.74 11.57
CA VAL A 166 -5.19 -27.39 10.15
C VAL A 166 -4.68 -25.97 9.94
N PHE A 167 -3.55 -25.83 9.27
CA PHE A 167 -2.95 -24.54 9.00
C PHE A 167 -3.04 -24.20 7.51
N ASN A 168 -3.36 -22.95 7.22
CA ASN A 168 -3.31 -22.37 5.89
C ASN A 168 -2.17 -21.35 5.83
N THR A 169 -1.57 -21.20 4.66
CA THR A 169 -0.57 -20.18 4.41
C THR A 169 -1.05 -19.28 3.27
N LEU A 170 -1.14 -18.00 3.54
CA LEU A 170 -1.34 -16.98 2.51
C LEU A 170 0.01 -16.32 2.20
N SER A 171 0.39 -16.29 0.93
CA SER A 171 1.66 -15.73 0.50
C SER A 171 1.51 -14.78 -0.69
N THR A 172 2.23 -13.67 -0.62
CA THR A 172 2.47 -12.73 -1.71
C THR A 172 3.90 -12.88 -2.20
N VAL A 173 4.10 -12.97 -3.50
CA VAL A 173 5.44 -12.88 -4.09
C VAL A 173 5.82 -11.41 -4.33
N LYS A 174 7.04 -11.16 -4.80
CA LYS A 174 7.43 -9.80 -5.26
C LYS A 174 6.40 -9.28 -6.28
N GLY A 175 6.03 -8.01 -6.19
CA GLY A 175 4.99 -7.39 -7.02
C GLY A 175 3.55 -7.70 -6.62
N GLN A 176 3.32 -8.26 -5.44
CA GLN A 176 1.98 -8.59 -4.97
C GLN A 176 1.74 -8.05 -3.57
N GLN A 177 0.52 -7.64 -3.28
CA GLN A 177 0.02 -7.39 -1.93
C GLN A 177 -1.40 -7.92 -1.81
N TYR A 178 -1.87 -8.19 -0.58
CA TYR A 178 -3.21 -8.75 -0.40
C TYR A 178 -3.78 -8.47 0.98
N GLN A 179 -5.12 -8.38 1.05
CA GLN A 179 -5.85 -8.28 2.31
C GLN A 179 -6.63 -9.56 2.59
N VAL A 180 -6.57 -10.05 3.82
CA VAL A 180 -7.34 -11.21 4.30
C VAL A 180 -8.07 -10.87 5.59
N VAL A 181 -9.24 -11.47 5.79
CA VAL A 181 -9.93 -11.52 7.08
C VAL A 181 -9.75 -12.93 7.62
N LEU A 182 -9.07 -13.06 8.75
CA LEU A 182 -8.81 -14.31 9.44
C LEU A 182 -10.09 -14.87 10.09
N PRO A 183 -10.11 -16.16 10.48
CA PRO A 183 -11.29 -16.81 11.08
C PRO A 183 -11.84 -16.14 12.36
N ASP A 184 -11.02 -15.37 13.06
CA ASP A 184 -11.42 -14.59 14.26
C ASP A 184 -11.93 -13.17 13.96
N GLY A 185 -12.00 -12.80 12.68
CA GLY A 185 -12.36 -11.45 12.23
C GLY A 185 -11.20 -10.46 12.18
N THR A 186 -9.99 -10.87 12.54
CA THR A 186 -8.77 -10.05 12.39
C THR A 186 -8.50 -9.77 10.93
N LYS A 187 -8.28 -8.49 10.58
CA LYS A 187 -7.88 -8.10 9.24
C LYS A 187 -6.37 -8.00 9.14
N VAL A 188 -5.82 -8.56 8.08
CA VAL A 188 -4.38 -8.56 7.82
C VAL A 188 -4.13 -8.09 6.38
N TRP A 189 -3.24 -7.12 6.22
CA TRP A 189 -2.68 -6.74 4.92
C TRP A 189 -1.28 -7.31 4.84
N LEU A 190 -0.98 -8.03 3.79
CA LEU A 190 0.36 -8.53 3.49
C LEU A 190 0.99 -7.67 2.40
N ASN A 191 2.19 -7.15 2.68
CA ASN A 191 2.99 -6.44 1.69
C ASN A 191 3.65 -7.44 0.71
N ALA A 192 4.41 -6.94 -0.28
CA ALA A 192 5.08 -7.77 -1.26
C ALA A 192 6.14 -8.69 -0.62
N ALA A 193 6.31 -9.89 -1.19
CA ALA A 193 7.25 -10.91 -0.69
C ALA A 193 7.02 -11.30 0.79
N SER A 194 5.77 -11.49 1.18
CA SER A 194 5.38 -11.80 2.56
C SER A 194 4.51 -13.05 2.64
N SER A 195 4.48 -13.68 3.81
CA SER A 195 3.60 -14.83 4.06
C SER A 195 3.11 -14.85 5.50
N ILE A 196 1.86 -15.27 5.68
CA ILE A 196 1.27 -15.54 7.00
C ILE A 196 0.71 -16.94 7.04
N THR A 197 1.10 -17.72 8.07
CA THR A 197 0.56 -19.05 8.36
C THR A 197 -0.31 -18.97 9.60
N TYR A 198 -1.53 -19.47 9.53
CA TYR A 198 -2.54 -19.36 10.57
C TYR A 198 -3.44 -20.60 10.60
N PRO A 199 -4.03 -20.95 11.77
CA PRO A 199 -5.01 -22.01 11.86
C PRO A 199 -6.26 -21.71 11.02
N ALA A 200 -6.82 -22.70 10.35
CA ALA A 200 -8.09 -22.55 9.63
C ALA A 200 -9.26 -22.16 10.58
N ASN A 201 -9.10 -22.40 11.88
CA ASN A 201 -10.03 -21.99 12.93
C ASN A 201 -9.27 -21.71 14.24
N PHE A 202 -9.64 -20.63 14.96
CA PHE A 202 -9.10 -20.32 16.29
C PHE A 202 -9.97 -20.80 17.45
N ALA A 203 -11.16 -21.37 17.19
CA ALA A 203 -12.06 -21.84 18.24
C ALA A 203 -11.37 -22.89 19.12
N ASN A 204 -11.57 -22.83 20.45
CA ASN A 204 -10.99 -23.70 21.46
C ASN A 204 -9.45 -23.65 21.59
N LEU A 205 -8.77 -22.71 20.97
CA LEU A 205 -7.36 -22.46 21.20
C LEU A 205 -7.19 -21.49 22.38
N LYS A 206 -6.14 -21.69 23.18
CA LYS A 206 -5.78 -20.79 24.28
C LYS A 206 -5.30 -19.44 23.77
N ASP A 207 -4.68 -19.43 22.60
CA ASP A 207 -4.17 -18.24 21.93
C ASP A 207 -4.46 -18.31 20.41
N ARG A 208 -4.51 -17.15 19.77
CA ARG A 208 -4.69 -16.98 18.31
C ARG A 208 -3.31 -16.75 17.69
N LYS A 209 -2.57 -17.82 17.48
CA LYS A 209 -1.19 -17.75 17.03
C LYS A 209 -1.07 -17.82 15.50
N VAL A 210 -0.31 -16.88 14.94
CA VAL A 210 0.05 -16.83 13.53
C VAL A 210 1.57 -16.71 13.38
N GLN A 211 2.11 -17.18 12.26
CA GLN A 211 3.52 -17.01 11.90
C GLN A 211 3.62 -16.07 10.71
N LEU A 212 4.48 -15.05 10.80
CA LEU A 212 4.72 -14.04 9.77
C LEU A 212 6.16 -14.13 9.29
N SER A 213 6.34 -14.08 7.96
CA SER A 213 7.60 -13.75 7.29
C SER A 213 7.33 -12.59 6.33
N GLY A 214 8.22 -11.59 6.30
CA GLY A 214 8.01 -10.36 5.54
C GLY A 214 7.26 -9.30 6.33
N GLU A 215 6.37 -8.53 5.71
CA GLU A 215 5.69 -7.39 6.33
C GLU A 215 4.17 -7.53 6.28
N ALA A 216 3.55 -7.23 7.41
CA ALA A 216 2.09 -7.20 7.53
C ALA A 216 1.61 -6.12 8.49
N TYR A 217 0.46 -5.54 8.14
CA TYR A 217 -0.32 -4.68 9.01
C TYR A 217 -1.54 -5.45 9.53
N PHE A 218 -1.83 -5.29 10.82
CA PHE A 218 -2.86 -6.02 11.54
C PHE A 218 -3.88 -5.06 12.16
N GLU A 219 -5.17 -5.35 11.97
CA GLU A 219 -6.29 -4.85 12.77
C GLU A 219 -6.89 -6.05 13.51
N VAL A 220 -6.39 -6.29 14.72
CA VAL A 220 -6.76 -7.48 15.48
C VAL A 220 -8.12 -7.33 16.14
N ALA A 221 -8.99 -8.33 15.96
CA ALA A 221 -10.27 -8.42 16.62
C ALA A 221 -10.09 -8.47 18.15
N LYS A 222 -10.86 -7.64 18.89
CA LYS A 222 -10.77 -7.52 20.36
C LYS A 222 -11.23 -8.81 21.04
N ASP A 223 -10.31 -9.48 21.73
CA ASP A 223 -10.57 -10.63 22.60
C ASP A 223 -9.52 -10.66 23.72
N LYS A 224 -9.96 -10.35 24.94
CA LYS A 224 -9.10 -10.31 26.12
C LYS A 224 -8.78 -11.69 26.69
N GLN A 225 -9.58 -12.70 26.35
CA GLN A 225 -9.43 -14.06 26.90
C GLN A 225 -8.46 -14.90 26.06
N HIS A 226 -8.38 -14.64 24.74
CA HIS A 226 -7.53 -15.37 23.81
C HIS A 226 -6.55 -14.39 23.12
N PRO A 227 -5.35 -14.19 23.65
CA PRO A 227 -4.35 -13.30 23.07
C PRO A 227 -4.06 -13.65 21.60
N PHE A 228 -3.86 -12.62 20.79
CA PHE A 228 -3.38 -12.77 19.42
C PHE A 228 -1.85 -12.66 19.40
N ILE A 229 -1.19 -13.65 18.80
CA ILE A 229 0.26 -13.78 18.84
C ILE A 229 0.79 -13.85 17.41
N VAL A 230 1.63 -12.87 17.03
CA VAL A 230 2.40 -12.91 15.78
C VAL A 230 3.82 -13.37 16.11
N LYS A 231 4.20 -14.54 15.58
CA LYS A 231 5.54 -15.06 15.68
C LYS A 231 6.32 -14.75 14.40
N THR A 232 7.53 -14.22 14.53
CA THR A 232 8.52 -14.08 13.47
C THR A 232 9.80 -14.84 13.86
N ASP A 233 10.81 -14.85 13.01
CA ASP A 233 12.07 -15.50 13.31
C ASP A 233 12.81 -14.86 14.50
N GLN A 234 12.64 -13.53 14.71
CA GLN A 234 13.42 -12.78 15.72
C GLN A 234 12.61 -12.36 16.95
N GLN A 235 11.27 -12.38 16.88
CA GLN A 235 10.42 -11.89 17.97
C GLN A 235 9.04 -12.55 18.00
N GLN A 236 8.37 -12.38 19.13
CA GLN A 236 6.95 -12.65 19.31
C GLN A 236 6.25 -11.37 19.74
N VAL A 237 5.13 -11.07 19.08
CA VAL A 237 4.27 -9.91 19.34
C VAL A 237 2.94 -10.42 19.88
N GLU A 238 2.52 -9.98 21.07
CA GLU A 238 1.29 -10.38 21.74
C GLU A 238 0.37 -9.18 21.96
N VAL A 239 -0.91 -9.33 21.57
CA VAL A 239 -1.92 -8.28 21.64
C VAL A 239 -3.31 -8.84 22.01
N LEU A 240 -4.23 -7.96 22.46
CA LEU A 240 -5.61 -8.32 22.82
C LEU A 240 -6.68 -7.65 21.94
N GLY A 241 -6.27 -6.82 20.95
CA GLY A 241 -7.19 -6.05 20.09
C GLY A 241 -6.57 -4.69 19.75
N THR A 242 -5.73 -4.66 18.71
CA THR A 242 -4.68 -3.65 18.52
C THR A 242 -4.45 -3.45 17.02
N HIS A 243 -4.09 -2.23 16.63
CA HIS A 243 -3.65 -1.90 15.28
C HIS A 243 -2.13 -1.70 15.26
N PHE A 244 -1.40 -2.50 14.50
CA PHE A 244 0.06 -2.45 14.47
C PHE A 244 0.62 -3.00 13.15
N ASN A 245 1.84 -2.60 12.83
CA ASN A 245 2.62 -3.10 11.70
C ASN A 245 3.81 -3.92 12.18
N VAL A 246 4.11 -5.02 11.50
CA VAL A 246 5.32 -5.81 11.71
C VAL A 246 6.06 -5.91 10.40
N ASN A 247 7.31 -5.42 10.37
CA ASN A 247 8.24 -5.61 9.27
C ASN A 247 9.36 -6.55 9.72
N SER A 248 9.37 -7.77 9.19
CA SER A 248 10.28 -8.84 9.55
C SER A 248 10.97 -9.47 8.33
N TYR A 249 11.25 -8.65 7.30
CA TYR A 249 12.04 -9.13 6.17
C TYR A 249 13.46 -9.50 6.62
N GLY A 250 13.94 -10.65 6.18
CA GLY A 250 15.28 -11.14 6.55
C GLY A 250 16.44 -10.36 5.94
N ASP A 251 16.18 -9.57 4.89
CA ASP A 251 17.12 -8.68 4.22
C ASP A 251 17.14 -7.25 4.80
N GLU A 252 16.32 -6.97 5.84
CA GLU A 252 16.37 -5.71 6.59
C GLU A 252 17.27 -5.81 7.82
N LYS A 253 17.83 -4.66 8.24
CA LYS A 253 18.77 -4.59 9.37
C LYS A 253 18.15 -4.98 10.71
N ALA A 254 16.84 -4.86 10.86
CA ALA A 254 16.10 -5.16 12.08
C ALA A 254 14.65 -5.57 11.78
N THR A 255 14.10 -6.43 12.63
CA THR A 255 12.66 -6.63 12.70
C THR A 255 12.03 -5.49 13.46
N LYS A 256 11.06 -4.79 12.84
CA LYS A 256 10.38 -3.62 13.40
C LYS A 256 8.94 -3.96 13.74
N THR A 257 8.45 -3.53 14.90
CA THR A 257 7.01 -3.57 15.24
C THR A 257 6.57 -2.19 15.66
N THR A 258 5.62 -1.61 14.95
CA THR A 258 5.11 -0.25 15.21
C THR A 258 3.67 -0.32 15.67
N LEU A 259 3.37 0.32 16.80
CA LEU A 259 2.05 0.37 17.39
C LEU A 259 1.31 1.65 16.97
N LEU A 260 0.10 1.48 16.37
CA LEU A 260 -0.78 2.58 16.00
C LEU A 260 -1.87 2.82 17.04
N GLU A 261 -2.58 1.76 17.50
CA GLU A 261 -3.65 1.84 18.46
C GLU A 261 -3.63 0.64 19.41
N GLY A 262 -3.88 0.86 20.69
CA GLY A 262 -3.98 -0.18 21.71
C GLY A 262 -2.68 -0.39 22.49
N SER A 263 -2.27 -1.64 22.69
CA SER A 263 -1.04 -2.01 23.39
C SER A 263 -0.43 -3.27 22.77
N VAL A 264 0.88 -3.28 22.62
CA VAL A 264 1.66 -4.40 22.08
C VAL A 264 2.72 -4.82 23.06
N LYS A 265 2.79 -6.12 23.37
CA LYS A 265 3.91 -6.71 24.07
C LYS A 265 4.81 -7.40 23.06
N VAL A 266 6.05 -6.91 22.93
CA VAL A 266 7.09 -7.52 22.10
C VAL A 266 8.06 -8.26 22.98
N SER A 267 8.39 -9.49 22.61
CA SER A 267 9.38 -10.32 23.31
C SER A 267 10.33 -11.00 22.35
N ASN A 268 11.57 -11.16 22.75
CA ASN A 268 12.62 -11.93 22.07
C ASN A 268 13.49 -12.67 23.10
N GLY A 269 14.58 -13.30 22.67
CA GLY A 269 15.50 -14.00 23.56
C GLY A 269 16.19 -13.12 24.61
N ALA A 270 16.24 -11.79 24.42
CA ALA A 270 16.87 -10.83 25.35
C ALA A 270 15.92 -10.21 26.37
N GLY A 271 14.59 -10.38 26.20
CA GLY A 271 13.61 -9.82 27.11
C GLY A 271 12.29 -9.44 26.46
N GLN A 272 11.54 -8.58 27.15
CA GLN A 272 10.25 -8.10 26.67
C GLN A 272 10.08 -6.60 26.89
N LYS A 273 9.29 -5.95 26.04
CA LYS A 273 8.89 -4.54 26.13
C LYS A 273 7.42 -4.40 25.77
N VAL A 274 6.76 -3.43 26.39
CA VAL A 274 5.39 -3.01 26.04
C VAL A 274 5.50 -1.68 25.29
N LEU A 275 4.84 -1.61 24.13
CA LEU A 275 4.76 -0.40 23.32
C LEU A 275 3.50 0.38 23.64
N LEU A 276 3.62 1.70 23.60
CA LEU A 276 2.53 2.67 23.60
C LEU A 276 2.27 3.13 22.16
N PRO A 277 1.06 3.63 21.83
CA PRO A 277 0.77 4.20 20.51
C PRO A 277 1.81 5.24 20.09
N GLY A 278 2.27 5.16 18.84
CA GLY A 278 3.36 6.00 18.31
C GLY A 278 4.76 5.43 18.54
N GLN A 279 4.90 4.32 19.25
CA GLN A 279 6.21 3.67 19.46
C GLN A 279 6.45 2.52 18.50
N GLN A 280 7.75 2.29 18.25
CA GLN A 280 8.27 1.17 17.47
C GLN A 280 9.33 0.43 18.27
N SER A 281 9.25 -0.90 18.26
CA SER A 281 10.36 -1.74 18.67
C SER A 281 11.23 -2.11 17.46
N GLN A 282 12.53 -2.26 17.71
CA GLN A 282 13.50 -2.76 16.75
C GLN A 282 14.29 -3.90 17.38
N VAL A 283 14.25 -5.07 16.74
CA VAL A 283 15.00 -6.26 17.16
C VAL A 283 16.10 -6.52 16.13
N ALA A 284 17.33 -6.42 16.57
CA ALA A 284 18.51 -6.69 15.77
C ALA A 284 19.59 -7.33 16.64
N SER A 285 20.28 -8.36 16.15
CA SER A 285 21.35 -9.06 16.89
C SER A 285 20.96 -9.40 18.34
N ASN A 286 19.74 -9.89 18.52
CA ASN A 286 19.11 -10.23 19.81
C ASN A 286 18.89 -9.03 20.78
N LYS A 287 19.10 -7.79 20.35
CA LYS A 287 18.79 -6.59 21.15
C LYS A 287 17.38 -6.10 20.82
N LEU A 288 16.65 -5.68 21.85
CA LEU A 288 15.29 -5.11 21.74
C LEU A 288 15.32 -3.65 22.18
N LEU A 289 15.21 -2.73 21.22
CA LEU A 289 15.17 -1.30 21.44
C LEU A 289 13.76 -0.78 21.18
N VAL A 290 13.38 0.32 21.84
CA VAL A 290 12.10 1.01 21.65
C VAL A 290 12.35 2.50 21.45
N GLY A 291 11.70 3.09 20.45
CA GLY A 291 11.73 4.52 20.13
C GLY A 291 10.41 4.99 19.54
N ASN A 292 10.33 6.27 19.23
CA ASN A 292 9.19 6.83 18.50
C ASN A 292 9.25 6.45 17.02
N ALA A 293 8.12 6.35 16.36
CA ALA A 293 7.98 6.02 14.95
C ALA A 293 7.19 7.08 14.19
N ASP A 294 7.52 7.27 12.93
CA ASP A 294 6.62 7.89 11.98
C ASP A 294 5.53 6.88 11.58
N LEU A 295 4.31 7.14 12.08
CA LEU A 295 3.17 6.27 11.79
C LEU A 295 2.71 6.38 10.34
N ALA A 296 2.83 7.56 9.71
CA ALA A 296 2.43 7.77 8.33
C ALA A 296 3.35 6.99 7.38
N ALA A 297 4.66 7.08 7.57
CA ALA A 297 5.64 6.29 6.81
C ALA A 297 5.44 4.78 7.02
N THR A 298 5.17 4.36 8.28
CA THR A 298 4.97 2.94 8.61
C THR A 298 3.83 2.30 7.84
N VAL A 299 2.70 3.00 7.61
CA VAL A 299 1.52 2.45 6.93
C VAL A 299 1.35 2.92 5.49
N ALA A 300 2.28 3.71 4.97
CA ALA A 300 2.21 4.27 3.62
C ALA A 300 2.04 3.17 2.56
N TRP A 301 2.77 2.07 2.70
CA TRP A 301 2.69 0.94 1.77
C TRP A 301 1.27 0.36 1.65
N LYS A 302 0.54 0.27 2.77
CA LYS A 302 -0.86 -0.18 2.82
C LYS A 302 -1.80 0.83 2.17
N ASN A 303 -1.48 2.12 2.26
CA ASN A 303 -2.25 3.22 1.73
C ASN A 303 -1.94 3.51 0.24
N GLY A 304 -0.97 2.80 -0.36
CA GLY A 304 -0.65 2.90 -1.77
C GLY A 304 0.48 3.87 -2.09
N ASP A 305 1.31 4.23 -1.10
CA ASP A 305 2.42 5.16 -1.26
C ASP A 305 3.74 4.57 -0.75
N PHE A 306 4.85 5.05 -1.31
CA PHE A 306 6.16 5.04 -0.67
C PHE A 306 6.30 6.35 0.09
N VAL A 307 6.62 6.28 1.37
CA VAL A 307 6.99 7.45 2.18
C VAL A 307 8.31 7.13 2.85
N PHE A 308 9.29 7.96 2.59
CA PHE A 308 10.64 7.85 3.13
C PHE A 308 10.87 9.01 4.10
N ASP A 309 11.29 8.72 5.32
CA ASP A 309 11.66 9.70 6.33
C ASP A 309 13.05 9.33 6.85
N GLU A 310 14.08 10.04 6.37
CA GLU A 310 15.48 9.71 6.66
C GLU A 310 15.79 8.20 6.40
N GLU A 311 15.14 7.61 5.38
CA GLU A 311 15.27 6.17 5.10
C GLU A 311 16.60 5.89 4.38
N ASP A 312 17.30 4.88 4.84
CA ASP A 312 18.53 4.39 4.22
C ASP A 312 18.30 4.01 2.74
N PHE A 313 19.07 4.55 1.82
CA PHE A 313 18.94 4.33 0.38
C PHE A 313 18.88 2.85 0.01
N SER A 314 19.71 2.02 0.66
CA SER A 314 19.66 0.58 0.43
C SER A 314 18.31 -0.06 0.84
N SER A 315 17.66 0.46 1.88
CA SER A 315 16.30 0.04 2.28
C SER A 315 15.26 0.47 1.25
N VAL A 316 15.38 1.70 0.73
CA VAL A 316 14.53 2.19 -0.38
C VAL A 316 14.65 1.27 -1.60
N LEU A 317 15.86 0.94 -2.02
CA LEU A 317 16.09 0.03 -3.16
C LEU A 317 15.44 -1.35 -2.94
N ARG A 318 15.56 -1.94 -1.73
CA ARG A 318 14.90 -3.22 -1.40
C ARG A 318 13.37 -3.12 -1.43
N GLN A 319 12.79 -1.98 -1.01
CA GLN A 319 11.34 -1.75 -1.12
C GLN A 319 10.89 -1.74 -2.58
N LEU A 320 11.64 -1.09 -3.47
CA LEU A 320 11.37 -1.09 -4.92
C LEU A 320 11.53 -2.48 -5.52
N GLU A 321 12.59 -3.22 -5.16
CA GLU A 321 12.79 -4.60 -5.62
C GLU A 321 11.58 -5.50 -5.28
N ARG A 322 11.05 -5.36 -4.07
CA ARG A 322 9.88 -6.12 -3.62
C ARG A 322 8.62 -5.72 -4.36
N TRP A 323 8.40 -4.40 -4.55
CA TRP A 323 7.16 -3.92 -5.16
C TRP A 323 7.10 -4.09 -6.68
N TYR A 324 8.19 -3.83 -7.38
CA TYR A 324 8.24 -3.93 -8.85
C TYR A 324 8.72 -5.30 -9.35
N ASN A 325 9.08 -6.21 -8.45
CA ASN A 325 9.68 -7.51 -8.79
C ASN A 325 10.87 -7.36 -9.74
N VAL A 326 11.81 -6.51 -9.36
CA VAL A 326 13.07 -6.25 -10.06
C VAL A 326 14.26 -6.63 -9.18
N LYS A 327 15.45 -6.70 -9.77
CA LYS A 327 16.72 -6.82 -9.07
C LYS A 327 17.49 -5.52 -9.23
N ILE A 328 17.87 -4.89 -8.12
CA ILE A 328 18.66 -3.65 -8.11
C ILE A 328 20.05 -3.97 -7.53
N THR A 329 21.09 -3.60 -8.27
CA THR A 329 22.47 -3.77 -7.80
C THR A 329 23.08 -2.39 -7.66
N ASP A 330 23.54 -2.05 -6.47
CA ASP A 330 24.29 -0.84 -6.18
C ASP A 330 25.76 -1.19 -6.05
N HIS A 331 26.61 -0.61 -6.90
CA HIS A 331 28.06 -0.79 -6.89
C HIS A 331 28.79 0.42 -6.26
N GLY A 332 28.03 1.45 -5.84
CA GLY A 332 28.60 2.66 -5.28
C GLY A 332 28.95 2.51 -3.80
N ASP A 333 30.14 2.93 -3.43
CA ASP A 333 30.50 3.25 -2.04
C ASP A 333 30.09 4.72 -1.76
N ARG A 334 28.78 4.92 -1.53
CA ARG A 334 28.18 6.27 -1.39
C ARG A 334 28.10 6.72 0.06
N GLY A 335 28.69 5.96 0.99
CA GLY A 335 28.52 6.21 2.42
C GLY A 335 27.06 5.99 2.85
N VAL A 336 26.66 6.68 3.91
CA VAL A 336 25.28 6.61 4.42
C VAL A 336 24.44 7.68 3.73
N LEU A 337 23.64 7.26 2.74
CA LEU A 337 22.72 8.14 2.04
C LEU A 337 21.29 7.90 2.56
N HIS A 338 20.65 8.96 3.07
CA HIS A 338 19.30 8.94 3.55
C HIS A 338 18.37 9.70 2.59
N LEU A 339 17.19 9.16 2.37
CA LEU A 339 16.17 9.78 1.51
C LEU A 339 14.94 10.21 2.31
N GLY A 340 14.36 11.33 1.88
CA GLY A 340 13.06 11.81 2.34
C GLY A 340 12.15 12.11 1.17
N GLY A 341 10.84 11.90 1.33
CA GLY A 341 9.85 12.21 0.32
C GLY A 341 8.74 11.17 0.22
N ALA A 342 7.78 11.43 -0.66
CA ALA A 342 6.64 10.56 -0.90
C ALA A 342 6.38 10.41 -2.40
N ILE A 343 6.04 9.19 -2.83
CA ILE A 343 5.66 8.89 -4.22
C ILE A 343 4.65 7.75 -4.24
N SER A 344 3.63 7.86 -5.12
CA SER A 344 2.61 6.82 -5.20
C SER A 344 3.15 5.51 -5.77
N ARG A 345 2.81 4.41 -5.12
CA ARG A 345 3.10 3.04 -5.57
C ARG A 345 2.36 2.64 -6.85
N SER A 346 1.37 3.42 -7.28
CA SER A 346 0.66 3.20 -8.55
C SER A 346 1.45 3.66 -9.78
N LYS A 347 2.53 4.40 -9.61
CA LYS A 347 3.39 4.86 -10.70
C LYS A 347 4.22 3.71 -11.26
N ASN A 348 4.54 3.78 -12.55
CA ASN A 348 5.50 2.87 -13.16
C ASN A 348 6.90 3.09 -12.59
N LEU A 349 7.72 2.05 -12.67
CA LEU A 349 9.07 2.05 -12.12
C LEU A 349 9.94 3.20 -12.67
N SER A 350 9.87 3.50 -13.96
CA SER A 350 10.63 4.61 -14.57
C SER A 350 10.38 5.95 -13.89
N THR A 351 9.11 6.23 -13.55
CA THR A 351 8.73 7.47 -12.84
C THR A 351 9.36 7.52 -11.45
N VAL A 352 9.35 6.39 -10.73
CA VAL A 352 9.93 6.32 -9.38
C VAL A 352 11.44 6.42 -9.42
N LEU A 353 12.10 5.72 -10.36
CA LEU A 353 13.57 5.80 -10.52
C LEU A 353 13.99 7.23 -10.89
N HIS A 354 13.27 7.91 -11.77
CA HIS A 354 13.59 9.29 -12.12
C HIS A 354 13.49 10.23 -10.91
N ALA A 355 12.48 10.07 -10.06
CA ALA A 355 12.38 10.84 -8.81
C ALA A 355 13.57 10.56 -7.87
N LEU A 356 13.99 9.30 -7.77
CA LEU A 356 15.16 8.92 -6.96
C LEU A 356 16.48 9.42 -7.56
N GLU A 357 16.64 9.45 -8.89
CA GLU A 357 17.81 10.03 -9.54
C GLU A 357 18.03 11.49 -9.13
N VAL A 358 16.92 12.25 -9.08
CA VAL A 358 16.96 13.65 -8.66
C VAL A 358 17.25 13.79 -7.16
N ALA A 359 16.62 12.95 -6.33
CA ALA A 359 16.72 13.05 -4.87
C ALA A 359 18.06 12.53 -4.31
N ALA A 360 18.63 11.51 -4.94
CA ALA A 360 19.84 10.83 -4.50
C ALA A 360 21.10 11.22 -5.29
N GLU A 361 20.96 12.02 -6.35
CA GLU A 361 22.04 12.40 -7.29
C GLU A 361 22.75 11.16 -7.90
N VAL A 362 21.97 10.13 -8.22
CA VAL A 362 22.43 8.87 -8.83
C VAL A 362 21.89 8.71 -10.23
N LYS A 363 22.37 7.69 -10.96
CA LYS A 363 21.78 7.25 -12.23
C LYS A 363 21.37 5.80 -12.16
N PHE A 364 20.29 5.46 -12.84
CA PHE A 364 19.83 4.07 -12.96
C PHE A 364 19.95 3.60 -14.39
N LYS A 365 20.69 2.50 -14.57
CA LYS A 365 20.74 1.79 -15.86
C LYS A 365 19.80 0.61 -15.80
N VAL A 366 18.72 0.69 -16.59
CA VAL A 366 17.66 -0.32 -16.61
C VAL A 366 17.87 -1.29 -17.77
N ASN A 367 17.92 -2.58 -17.47
CA ASN A 367 17.94 -3.66 -18.45
C ASN A 367 16.85 -4.69 -18.10
N GLY A 368 15.64 -4.47 -18.63
CA GLY A 368 14.47 -5.24 -18.29
C GLY A 368 14.13 -5.18 -16.78
N ARG A 369 14.27 -6.30 -16.08
CA ARG A 369 14.07 -6.37 -14.61
C ARG A 369 15.37 -6.31 -13.81
N SER A 370 16.49 -6.06 -14.43
CA SER A 370 17.79 -5.84 -13.77
C SER A 370 18.16 -4.36 -13.86
N ILE A 371 18.46 -3.76 -12.73
CA ILE A 371 18.75 -2.33 -12.60
C ILE A 371 20.09 -2.20 -11.91
N VAL A 372 20.94 -1.32 -12.41
CA VAL A 372 22.23 -0.98 -11.82
C VAL A 372 22.20 0.49 -11.43
N VAL A 373 22.66 0.79 -10.21
CA VAL A 373 22.89 2.15 -9.73
C VAL A 373 24.32 2.56 -10.11
N GLU A 374 24.45 3.68 -10.81
CA GLU A 374 25.73 4.25 -11.27
C GLU A 374 26.11 5.53 -10.50
#